data_b8d43cb78b73f3b46352145f6295261c
#
_entry.id   b8d43cb78b73f3b46352145f6295261c
#
_cell.length_a   1.000
_cell.length_b   1.000
_cell.length_c   1.000
_cell.angle_alpha   90.00
_cell.angle_beta   90.00
_cell.angle_gamma   90.00
#
_symmetry.space_group_name_H-M   'P 1'
#
loop_
_entity.id
_entity.type
_entity.pdbx_description
1 polymer ?
#
loop_
_entity_poly.entity_id
_entity_poly.type
_entity_poly.pdbx_seq_one_letter_code
_entity_poly.pdbx_strand_id
1 'polypeptide(L)'
;MKILITGASGFIGSFIVEEALRQGMETWAAVRGSSKKDFLQDERIHFIELNLSNQTQLEEQLKYHQFDYVVHAAGVTKCLNTADFYRINTEGTKNLVRALISLKMPLKRFVYLSSLSIFGAIHERQPYKEIKENDTPRPNTEYGKSKLEAEQWLDSLTEESEFPFVILRPTGVYGPRERDYFLMAKSIKQHSDFAVGFKQQDITFVYVLDVVQAVFLACEKGQTGRKYFLSDGKVYQSATFSNLIRKELGNPWWIRITAPIWLLRIITFLGDKWGHLTGKISALNNDKYHILKQRNWRCDIEPARRELGYEPKYTLEQGVPLTIKWYQENGWL
;
A
#
# COMPACT_ATOMS: atom_id res chain seq x y z
N MET A 1 -1.78 25.66 -2.57
CA MET A 1 -1.03 24.60 -3.26
C MET A 1 -2.03 23.64 -3.88
N LYS A 2 -1.72 23.12 -5.06
CA LYS A 2 -2.58 22.23 -5.84
C LYS A 2 -1.99 20.82 -5.90
N ILE A 3 -2.79 19.82 -5.52
CA ILE A 3 -2.35 18.43 -5.41
C ILE A 3 -3.20 17.51 -6.29
N LEU A 4 -2.55 16.63 -7.05
CA LEU A 4 -3.19 15.53 -7.77
C LEU A 4 -2.94 14.22 -7.05
N ILE A 5 -3.99 13.47 -6.77
CA ILE A 5 -3.92 12.18 -6.09
C ILE A 5 -4.47 11.10 -7.00
N THR A 6 -3.62 10.21 -7.50
CA THR A 6 -4.08 9.03 -8.23
C THR A 6 -4.38 7.89 -7.26
N GLY A 7 -5.31 7.00 -7.64
CA GLY A 7 -5.79 6.00 -6.69
C GLY A 7 -6.64 6.58 -5.56
N ALA A 8 -7.16 7.78 -5.75
CA ALA A 8 -7.94 8.54 -4.78
C ALA A 8 -9.15 7.78 -4.20
N SER A 9 -9.82 6.96 -5.02
CA SER A 9 -10.96 6.14 -4.57
C SER A 9 -10.55 4.85 -3.83
N GLY A 10 -9.25 4.59 -3.70
CA GLY A 10 -8.71 3.44 -2.97
C GLY A 10 -8.61 3.68 -1.47
N PHE A 11 -8.20 2.64 -0.73
CA PHE A 11 -8.04 2.67 0.72
C PHE A 11 -7.15 3.83 1.18
N ILE A 12 -5.86 3.83 0.85
CA ILE A 12 -4.92 4.88 1.29
C ILE A 12 -5.25 6.22 0.60
N GLY A 13 -5.56 6.18 -0.70
CA GLY A 13 -5.81 7.38 -1.49
C GLY A 13 -6.97 8.23 -0.96
N SER A 14 -8.05 7.62 -0.44
CA SER A 14 -9.17 8.37 0.12
C SER A 14 -8.80 9.14 1.39
N PHE A 15 -7.91 8.61 2.23
CA PHE A 15 -7.39 9.33 3.39
C PHE A 15 -6.41 10.45 3.01
N ILE A 16 -5.63 10.26 1.92
CA ILE A 16 -4.77 11.33 1.41
C ILE A 16 -5.62 12.50 0.89
N VAL A 17 -6.75 12.22 0.22
CA VAL A 17 -7.69 13.26 -0.23
C VAL A 17 -8.25 14.03 0.97
N GLU A 18 -8.74 13.33 2.00
CA GLU A 18 -9.28 13.97 3.22
C GLU A 18 -8.23 14.87 3.89
N GLU A 19 -7.00 14.40 4.01
CA GLU A 19 -5.91 15.18 4.62
C GLU A 19 -5.51 16.39 3.77
N ALA A 20 -5.47 16.25 2.43
CA ALA A 20 -5.20 17.37 1.52
C ALA A 20 -6.24 18.49 1.68
N LEU A 21 -7.52 18.14 1.77
CA LEU A 21 -8.61 19.07 2.04
C LEU A 21 -8.49 19.73 3.42
N ARG A 22 -8.11 18.94 4.44
CA ARG A 22 -7.89 19.44 5.81
C ARG A 22 -6.76 20.46 5.86
N GLN A 23 -5.73 20.28 5.04
CA GLN A 23 -4.61 21.23 4.89
C GLN A 23 -4.95 22.43 3.99
N GLY A 24 -6.18 22.53 3.47
CA GLY A 24 -6.61 23.63 2.60
C GLY A 24 -5.99 23.61 1.20
N MET A 25 -5.56 22.44 0.71
CA MET A 25 -5.04 22.31 -0.64
C MET A 25 -6.16 22.24 -1.67
N GLU A 26 -5.97 22.81 -2.86
CA GLU A 26 -6.81 22.56 -4.03
C GLU A 26 -6.60 21.10 -4.46
N THR A 27 -7.58 20.24 -4.13
CA THR A 27 -7.42 18.78 -4.16
C THR A 27 -8.10 18.17 -5.38
N TRP A 28 -7.31 17.51 -6.21
CA TRP A 28 -7.73 16.81 -7.42
C TRP A 28 -7.62 15.31 -7.25
N ALA A 29 -8.77 14.65 -7.28
CA ALA A 29 -8.89 13.20 -7.17
C ALA A 29 -8.94 12.58 -8.57
N ALA A 30 -7.87 11.88 -8.95
CA ALA A 30 -7.86 11.12 -10.19
C ALA A 30 -8.61 9.80 -10.01
N VAL A 31 -9.64 9.61 -10.83
CA VAL A 31 -10.53 8.45 -10.81
C VAL A 31 -10.65 7.86 -12.22
N ARG A 32 -11.14 6.63 -12.31
CA ARG A 32 -11.60 6.03 -13.58
C ARG A 32 -13.11 6.18 -13.66
N GLY A 33 -13.72 6.15 -14.82
CA GLY A 33 -15.18 6.22 -14.98
C GLY A 33 -15.94 5.17 -14.16
N SER A 34 -15.32 3.99 -13.93
CA SER A 34 -15.89 2.90 -13.11
C SER A 34 -15.59 3.01 -11.62
N SER A 35 -14.86 4.03 -11.15
CA SER A 35 -14.47 4.16 -9.75
C SER A 35 -15.66 4.46 -8.86
N LYS A 36 -15.81 3.67 -7.77
CA LYS A 36 -16.72 4.03 -6.69
C LYS A 36 -16.14 5.21 -5.91
N LYS A 37 -17.00 6.16 -5.57
CA LYS A 37 -16.62 7.39 -4.87
C LYS A 37 -17.16 7.42 -3.44
N ASP A 38 -17.40 6.26 -2.83
CA ASP A 38 -18.07 6.12 -1.53
C ASP A 38 -17.41 6.95 -0.41
N PHE A 39 -16.09 7.14 -0.49
CA PHE A 39 -15.28 7.92 0.47
C PHE A 39 -14.82 9.28 -0.08
N LEU A 40 -15.35 9.74 -1.20
CA LEU A 40 -14.98 10.98 -1.86
C LEU A 40 -16.24 11.86 -2.02
N GLN A 41 -16.86 12.25 -0.90
CA GLN A 41 -18.15 12.93 -0.88
C GLN A 41 -18.05 14.44 -0.61
N ASP A 42 -16.86 14.95 -0.25
CA ASP A 42 -16.66 16.38 0.03
C ASP A 42 -16.74 17.19 -1.27
N GLU A 43 -17.58 18.24 -1.30
CA GLU A 43 -17.83 19.07 -2.48
C GLU A 43 -16.59 19.85 -2.95
N ARG A 44 -15.58 20.00 -2.10
CA ARG A 44 -14.31 20.67 -2.44
C ARG A 44 -13.39 19.80 -3.30
N ILE A 45 -13.72 18.51 -3.52
CA ILE A 45 -12.93 17.62 -4.35
C ILE A 45 -13.16 17.91 -5.82
N HIS A 46 -12.09 18.26 -6.53
CA HIS A 46 -12.09 18.30 -7.98
C HIS A 46 -11.81 16.90 -8.54
N PHE A 47 -12.67 16.41 -9.40
CA PHE A 47 -12.48 15.11 -10.04
C PHE A 47 -11.85 15.26 -11.42
N ILE A 48 -10.89 14.41 -11.72
CA ILE A 48 -10.32 14.26 -13.05
C ILE A 48 -10.30 12.79 -13.44
N GLU A 49 -10.76 12.47 -14.65
CA GLU A 49 -10.68 11.11 -15.15
C GLU A 49 -9.33 10.91 -15.84
N LEU A 50 -8.50 10.00 -15.32
CA LEU A 50 -7.18 9.69 -15.89
C LEU A 50 -7.09 8.22 -16.30
N ASN A 51 -6.62 8.02 -17.55
CA ASN A 51 -6.30 6.70 -18.06
C ASN A 51 -4.78 6.46 -18.02
N LEU A 52 -4.30 5.85 -16.95
CA LEU A 52 -2.87 5.58 -16.77
C LEU A 52 -2.27 4.62 -17.81
N SER A 53 -3.08 3.94 -18.62
CA SER A 53 -2.57 3.03 -19.65
C SER A 53 -2.20 3.73 -20.99
N ASN A 54 -2.43 5.03 -21.12
CA ASN A 54 -2.21 5.78 -22.36
C ASN A 54 -1.57 7.15 -22.07
N GLN A 55 -0.29 7.30 -22.39
CA GLN A 55 0.47 8.53 -22.16
C GLN A 55 -0.13 9.73 -22.90
N THR A 56 -0.44 9.60 -24.19
CA THR A 56 -1.00 10.71 -24.99
C THR A 56 -2.32 11.21 -24.40
N GLN A 57 -3.18 10.29 -23.96
CA GLN A 57 -4.43 10.66 -23.30
C GLN A 57 -4.19 11.37 -21.98
N LEU A 58 -3.18 10.95 -21.20
CA LEU A 58 -2.79 11.64 -19.98
C LEU A 58 -2.31 13.07 -20.26
N GLU A 59 -1.49 13.26 -21.29
CA GLU A 59 -1.03 14.59 -21.71
C GLU A 59 -2.22 15.48 -22.07
N GLU A 60 -3.17 15.00 -22.85
CA GLU A 60 -4.39 15.72 -23.20
C GLU A 60 -5.24 16.10 -21.97
N GLN A 61 -5.36 15.17 -21.02
CA GLN A 61 -6.15 15.38 -19.80
C GLN A 61 -5.48 16.34 -18.80
N LEU A 62 -4.14 16.42 -18.81
CA LEU A 62 -3.36 17.19 -17.84
C LEU A 62 -2.87 18.56 -18.39
N LYS A 63 -2.89 18.79 -19.71
CA LYS A 63 -2.26 19.96 -20.36
C LYS A 63 -2.74 21.33 -19.86
N TYR A 64 -3.95 21.43 -19.32
CA TYR A 64 -4.50 22.68 -18.78
C TYR A 64 -4.38 22.81 -17.26
N HIS A 65 -3.70 21.86 -16.64
CA HIS A 65 -3.50 21.85 -15.20
C HIS A 65 -2.05 22.12 -14.82
N GLN A 66 -1.88 22.75 -13.67
CA GLN A 66 -0.57 22.89 -13.03
C GLN A 66 -0.70 22.38 -11.60
N PHE A 67 0.11 21.40 -11.23
CA PHE A 67 0.12 20.83 -9.90
C PHE A 67 1.44 21.11 -9.20
N ASP A 68 1.37 21.50 -7.91
CA ASP A 68 2.54 21.58 -7.04
C ASP A 68 3.00 20.18 -6.63
N TYR A 69 2.03 19.30 -6.35
CA TYR A 69 2.28 17.94 -5.88
C TYR A 69 1.48 16.91 -6.67
N VAL A 70 2.10 15.76 -6.90
CA VAL A 70 1.41 14.56 -7.40
C VAL A 70 1.70 13.42 -6.43
N VAL A 71 0.64 12.81 -5.88
CA VAL A 71 0.74 11.59 -5.08
C VAL A 71 0.22 10.43 -5.89
N HIS A 72 1.11 9.52 -6.27
CA HIS A 72 0.77 8.34 -7.05
C HIS A 72 0.53 7.14 -6.13
N ALA A 73 -0.73 7.03 -5.66
CA ALA A 73 -1.21 5.90 -4.85
C ALA A 73 -2.01 4.87 -5.69
N ALA A 74 -2.15 5.09 -6.99
CA ALA A 74 -2.78 4.12 -7.87
C ALA A 74 -1.92 2.86 -8.00
N GLY A 75 -2.57 1.71 -7.91
CA GLY A 75 -1.94 0.41 -8.06
C GLY A 75 -2.91 -0.71 -7.72
N VAL A 76 -2.54 -1.91 -8.09
CA VAL A 76 -3.28 -3.14 -7.77
C VAL A 76 -2.39 -4.08 -6.97
N THR A 77 -2.96 -4.65 -5.92
CA THR A 77 -2.30 -5.63 -5.03
C THR A 77 -2.76 -7.05 -5.32
N LYS A 78 -3.77 -7.21 -6.18
CA LYS A 78 -4.35 -8.49 -6.59
C LYS A 78 -4.83 -8.37 -8.03
N CYS A 79 -4.44 -9.32 -8.86
CA CYS A 79 -4.89 -9.43 -10.25
C CYS A 79 -5.23 -10.88 -10.58
N LEU A 80 -6.13 -11.08 -11.52
CA LEU A 80 -6.40 -12.39 -12.10
C LEU A 80 -5.30 -12.78 -13.09
N ASN A 81 -4.86 -11.80 -13.89
CA ASN A 81 -3.78 -11.98 -14.85
C ASN A 81 -2.51 -11.29 -14.33
N THR A 82 -1.42 -12.02 -14.27
CA THR A 82 -0.10 -11.52 -13.84
C THR A 82 0.36 -10.28 -14.61
N ALA A 83 0.09 -10.22 -15.92
CA ALA A 83 0.44 -9.08 -16.77
C ALA A 83 -0.22 -7.76 -16.31
N ASP A 84 -1.37 -7.83 -15.63
CA ASP A 84 -2.06 -6.65 -15.13
C ASP A 84 -1.29 -5.93 -14.01
N PHE A 85 -0.49 -6.65 -13.23
CA PHE A 85 0.39 -6.01 -12.25
C PHE A 85 1.37 -5.05 -12.95
N TYR A 86 2.02 -5.52 -14.02
CA TYR A 86 3.00 -4.72 -14.75
C TYR A 86 2.32 -3.59 -15.54
N ARG A 87 1.22 -3.89 -16.21
CA ARG A 87 0.46 -2.88 -16.98
C ARG A 87 0.00 -1.73 -16.08
N ILE A 88 -0.47 -2.02 -14.87
CA ILE A 88 -1.05 -1.01 -13.98
C ILE A 88 0.02 -0.39 -13.08
N ASN A 89 0.83 -1.19 -12.38
CA ASN A 89 1.78 -0.67 -11.40
C ASN A 89 3.05 -0.13 -12.05
N THR A 90 3.54 -0.75 -13.12
CA THR A 90 4.77 -0.33 -13.79
C THR A 90 4.49 0.64 -14.93
N GLU A 91 3.78 0.19 -15.97
CA GLU A 91 3.56 1.02 -17.16
C GLU A 91 2.64 2.22 -16.85
N GLY A 92 1.65 2.04 -15.96
CA GLY A 92 0.82 3.15 -15.52
C GLY A 92 1.61 4.25 -14.81
N THR A 93 2.60 3.87 -13.99
CA THR A 93 3.53 4.82 -13.34
C THR A 93 4.41 5.51 -14.39
N LYS A 94 5.02 4.74 -15.31
CA LYS A 94 5.85 5.27 -16.40
C LYS A 94 5.08 6.27 -17.26
N ASN A 95 3.87 5.92 -17.68
CA ASN A 95 3.04 6.77 -18.52
C ASN A 95 2.69 8.11 -17.84
N LEU A 96 2.29 8.04 -16.55
CA LEU A 96 1.99 9.25 -15.79
C LEU A 96 3.21 10.17 -15.70
N VAL A 97 4.34 9.64 -15.31
CA VAL A 97 5.56 10.44 -15.14
C VAL A 97 6.06 11.00 -16.48
N ARG A 98 6.04 10.21 -17.55
CA ARG A 98 6.38 10.69 -18.91
C ARG A 98 5.46 11.84 -19.33
N ALA A 99 4.15 11.74 -19.09
CA ALA A 99 3.21 12.81 -19.40
C ALA A 99 3.51 14.09 -18.60
N LEU A 100 3.84 13.95 -17.28
CA LEU A 100 4.22 15.09 -16.45
C LEU A 100 5.52 15.77 -16.92
N ILE A 101 6.51 14.99 -17.35
CA ILE A 101 7.77 15.49 -17.90
C ILE A 101 7.52 16.17 -19.27
N SER A 102 6.79 15.54 -20.18
CA SER A 102 6.44 16.08 -21.50
C SER A 102 5.74 17.44 -21.40
N LEU A 103 4.82 17.58 -20.43
CA LEU A 103 4.09 18.81 -20.15
C LEU A 103 4.91 19.84 -19.35
N LYS A 104 6.15 19.52 -18.99
CA LYS A 104 6.99 20.37 -18.12
C LYS A 104 6.24 20.81 -16.87
N MET A 105 5.50 19.87 -16.23
CA MET A 105 4.69 20.15 -15.06
C MET A 105 5.54 20.75 -13.94
N PRO A 106 5.18 21.91 -13.36
CA PRO A 106 6.01 22.59 -12.37
C PRO A 106 5.91 21.96 -10.98
N LEU A 107 6.26 20.67 -10.90
CA LEU A 107 6.14 19.89 -9.67
C LEU A 107 7.21 20.29 -8.64
N LYS A 108 6.76 20.52 -7.42
CA LYS A 108 7.64 20.55 -6.25
C LYS A 108 8.01 19.14 -5.81
N ARG A 109 7.03 18.19 -5.89
CA ARG A 109 7.27 16.79 -5.53
C ARG A 109 6.30 15.85 -6.20
N PHE A 110 6.82 14.67 -6.59
CA PHE A 110 6.08 13.47 -6.97
C PHE A 110 6.31 12.42 -5.89
N VAL A 111 5.27 12.00 -5.18
CA VAL A 111 5.35 10.95 -4.15
C VAL A 111 4.80 9.66 -4.69
N TYR A 112 5.62 8.63 -4.78
CA TYR A 112 5.23 7.30 -5.23
C TYR A 112 5.02 6.34 -4.05
N LEU A 113 3.83 5.75 -3.93
CA LEU A 113 3.55 4.70 -2.97
C LEU A 113 3.97 3.34 -3.53
N SER A 114 5.14 2.87 -3.10
CA SER A 114 5.66 1.54 -3.34
C SER A 114 5.26 0.56 -2.21
N SER A 115 6.12 -0.38 -1.85
CA SER A 115 5.87 -1.37 -0.79
C SER A 115 7.16 -2.00 -0.29
N LEU A 116 7.19 -2.42 0.98
CA LEU A 116 8.24 -3.29 1.52
C LEU A 116 8.34 -4.64 0.77
N SER A 117 7.27 -5.08 0.10
CA SER A 117 7.21 -6.35 -0.66
C SER A 117 8.23 -6.45 -1.81
N ILE A 118 8.84 -5.33 -2.23
CA ILE A 118 9.93 -5.36 -3.24
C ILE A 118 11.17 -6.13 -2.76
N PHE A 119 11.36 -6.26 -1.43
CA PHE A 119 12.52 -6.97 -0.88
C PHE A 119 12.29 -8.49 -0.82
N GLY A 120 11.04 -8.95 -0.75
CA GLY A 120 10.75 -10.38 -0.60
C GLY A 120 11.34 -10.98 0.67
N ALA A 121 11.60 -12.27 0.64
CA ALA A 121 12.04 -13.07 1.79
C ALA A 121 13.56 -12.96 2.00
N ILE A 122 14.05 -11.84 2.49
CA ILE A 122 15.46 -11.65 2.86
C ILE A 122 15.63 -11.63 4.39
N HIS A 123 16.86 -11.89 4.86
CA HIS A 123 17.22 -11.96 6.28
C HIS A 123 16.35 -12.92 7.11
N GLU A 124 15.94 -14.05 6.52
CA GLU A 124 15.05 -15.05 7.15
C GLU A 124 15.73 -16.02 8.13
N ARG A 125 17.00 -15.80 8.47
CA ARG A 125 17.71 -16.57 9.51
C ARG A 125 17.62 -15.85 10.84
N GLN A 126 17.20 -16.55 11.88
CA GLN A 126 17.14 -15.99 13.24
C GLN A 126 18.55 -15.76 13.82
N PRO A 127 18.75 -14.68 14.61
CA PRO A 127 17.81 -13.60 14.85
C PRO A 127 17.59 -12.79 13.58
N TYR A 128 16.31 -12.45 13.28
CA TYR A 128 15.96 -11.68 12.09
C TYR A 128 16.56 -10.28 12.14
N LYS A 129 17.11 -9.83 11.01
CA LYS A 129 17.67 -8.48 10.86
C LYS A 129 16.66 -7.57 10.14
N GLU A 130 16.73 -6.29 10.44
CA GLU A 130 15.95 -5.28 9.72
C GLU A 130 16.37 -5.19 8.27
N ILE A 131 15.39 -5.05 7.38
CA ILE A 131 15.58 -4.73 5.98
C ILE A 131 15.95 -3.25 5.90
N LYS A 132 17.07 -2.94 5.28
CA LYS A 132 17.61 -1.61 5.12
C LYS A 132 17.53 -1.13 3.68
N GLU A 133 17.62 0.17 3.47
CA GLU A 133 17.55 0.78 2.13
C GLU A 133 18.62 0.25 1.18
N ASN A 134 19.81 -0.07 1.69
CA ASN A 134 20.94 -0.58 0.92
C ASN A 134 20.93 -2.11 0.71
N ASP A 135 19.94 -2.82 1.24
CA ASP A 135 19.77 -4.24 0.92
C ASP A 135 19.34 -4.44 -0.55
N THR A 136 19.74 -5.53 -1.15
CA THR A 136 19.37 -5.86 -2.52
C THR A 136 17.92 -6.37 -2.56
N PRO A 137 17.00 -5.71 -3.28
CA PRO A 137 15.64 -6.19 -3.47
C PRO A 137 15.60 -7.57 -4.16
N ARG A 138 14.76 -8.47 -3.64
CA ARG A 138 14.54 -9.82 -4.18
C ARG A 138 13.07 -10.22 -4.11
N PRO A 139 12.18 -9.50 -4.85
CA PRO A 139 10.75 -9.73 -4.76
C PRO A 139 10.41 -11.17 -5.17
N ASN A 140 9.54 -11.79 -4.39
CA ASN A 140 9.05 -13.16 -4.59
C ASN A 140 7.56 -13.21 -4.96
N THR A 141 6.94 -12.04 -5.18
CA THR A 141 5.57 -11.88 -5.65
C THR A 141 5.53 -11.05 -6.92
N GLU A 142 4.54 -11.25 -7.77
CA GLU A 142 4.40 -10.45 -9.01
C GLU A 142 4.06 -8.99 -8.69
N TYR A 143 3.29 -8.77 -7.62
CA TYR A 143 3.09 -7.43 -7.07
C TYR A 143 4.42 -6.74 -6.70
N GLY A 144 5.26 -7.41 -5.90
CA GLY A 144 6.57 -6.86 -5.51
C GLY A 144 7.48 -6.60 -6.70
N LYS A 145 7.52 -7.49 -7.70
CA LYS A 145 8.29 -7.31 -8.93
C LYS A 145 7.83 -6.09 -9.72
N SER A 146 6.51 -5.94 -9.91
CA SER A 146 5.96 -4.79 -10.66
C SER A 146 6.23 -3.45 -9.97
N LYS A 147 6.20 -3.41 -8.63
CA LYS A 147 6.57 -2.20 -7.86
C LYS A 147 8.06 -1.91 -7.97
N LEU A 148 8.93 -2.94 -7.88
CA LEU A 148 10.37 -2.77 -8.02
C LEU A 148 10.75 -2.25 -9.41
N GLU A 149 10.14 -2.78 -10.47
CA GLU A 149 10.40 -2.31 -11.84
C GLU A 149 10.02 -0.83 -12.02
N ALA A 150 8.92 -0.39 -11.41
CA ALA A 150 8.56 1.03 -11.42
C ALA A 150 9.58 1.89 -10.65
N GLU A 151 10.08 1.43 -9.50
CA GLU A 151 11.13 2.14 -8.75
C GLU A 151 12.44 2.23 -9.53
N GLN A 152 12.89 1.12 -10.13
CA GLN A 152 14.12 1.10 -10.94
C GLN A 152 14.04 2.04 -12.14
N TRP A 153 12.86 2.13 -12.75
CA TRP A 153 12.66 3.07 -13.84
C TRP A 153 12.66 4.53 -13.34
N LEU A 154 12.07 4.83 -12.17
CA LEU A 154 12.16 6.15 -11.56
C LEU A 154 13.63 6.51 -11.23
N ASP A 155 14.40 5.53 -10.74
CA ASP A 155 15.84 5.74 -10.46
C ASP A 155 16.61 6.14 -11.71
N SER A 156 16.31 5.54 -12.88
CA SER A 156 16.98 5.91 -14.12
C SER A 156 16.73 7.36 -14.55
N LEU A 157 15.64 7.98 -14.10
CA LEU A 157 15.35 9.38 -14.40
C LEU A 157 16.28 10.36 -13.65
N THR A 158 16.90 9.95 -12.54
CA THR A 158 17.82 10.84 -11.80
C THR A 158 19.06 11.20 -12.61
N GLU A 159 19.45 10.36 -13.56
CA GLU A 159 20.58 10.59 -14.45
C GLU A 159 20.17 11.42 -15.69
N GLU A 160 18.89 11.33 -16.10
CA GLU A 160 18.38 11.92 -17.34
C GLU A 160 17.59 13.22 -17.12
N SER A 161 17.01 13.40 -15.95
CA SER A 161 16.13 14.53 -15.64
C SER A 161 16.13 14.87 -14.14
N GLU A 162 15.83 16.15 -13.83
CA GLU A 162 15.63 16.61 -12.45
C GLU A 162 14.21 16.32 -11.92
N PHE A 163 13.58 15.22 -12.37
CA PHE A 163 12.21 14.89 -11.94
C PHE A 163 12.15 14.65 -10.42
N PRO A 164 11.34 15.43 -9.67
CA PRO A 164 11.46 15.52 -8.21
C PRO A 164 10.67 14.42 -7.50
N PHE A 165 11.06 13.15 -7.61
CA PHE A 165 10.34 12.04 -6.99
C PHE A 165 10.88 11.63 -5.61
N VAL A 166 9.98 11.12 -4.78
CA VAL A 166 10.25 10.42 -3.50
C VAL A 166 9.43 9.14 -3.47
N ILE A 167 10.01 8.07 -2.94
CA ILE A 167 9.37 6.76 -2.85
C ILE A 167 9.10 6.41 -1.39
N LEU A 168 7.86 6.05 -1.08
CA LEU A 168 7.46 5.53 0.23
C LEU A 168 7.19 4.04 0.12
N ARG A 169 7.80 3.26 1.02
CA ARG A 169 7.72 1.79 1.08
C ARG A 169 7.02 1.34 2.37
N PRO A 170 5.71 1.47 2.46
CA PRO A 170 5.00 1.01 3.65
C PRO A 170 5.08 -0.51 3.78
N THR A 171 5.05 -0.98 5.03
CA THR A 171 4.81 -2.37 5.41
C THR A 171 3.31 -2.69 5.33
N GLY A 172 2.79 -3.66 6.09
CA GLY A 172 1.37 -3.98 6.14
C GLY A 172 0.52 -2.81 6.62
N VAL A 173 -0.13 -2.11 5.69
CA VAL A 173 -0.98 -0.95 6.01
C VAL A 173 -2.34 -1.43 6.45
N TYR A 174 -2.79 -1.01 7.63
CA TYR A 174 -4.11 -1.34 8.18
C TYR A 174 -4.87 -0.07 8.62
N GLY A 175 -6.17 -0.21 8.83
CA GLY A 175 -7.03 0.89 9.27
C GLY A 175 -8.45 0.77 8.75
N PRO A 176 -9.30 1.74 9.01
CA PRO A 176 -10.65 1.85 8.44
C PRO A 176 -10.63 1.74 6.91
N ARG A 177 -11.65 1.14 6.30
CA ARG A 177 -11.82 0.91 4.84
C ARG A 177 -10.90 -0.18 4.25
N GLU A 178 -9.97 -0.77 5.03
CA GLU A 178 -9.12 -1.85 4.56
C GLU A 178 -9.88 -3.19 4.58
N ARG A 179 -9.78 -3.96 3.48
CA ARG A 179 -10.64 -5.14 3.28
C ARG A 179 -10.01 -6.46 3.72
N ASP A 180 -8.69 -6.62 3.67
CA ASP A 180 -8.06 -7.89 4.02
C ASP A 180 -8.10 -8.11 5.53
N TYR A 181 -7.80 -7.07 6.32
CA TYR A 181 -7.92 -7.13 7.78
C TYR A 181 -9.38 -7.12 8.24
N PHE A 182 -10.29 -6.52 7.47
CA PHE A 182 -11.73 -6.69 7.69
C PHE A 182 -12.14 -8.16 7.58
N LEU A 183 -11.69 -8.88 6.54
CA LEU A 183 -11.99 -10.31 6.39
C LEU A 183 -11.45 -11.12 7.56
N MET A 184 -10.28 -10.78 8.09
CA MET A 184 -9.72 -11.39 9.30
C MET A 184 -10.63 -11.11 10.52
N ALA A 185 -11.06 -9.87 10.72
CA ALA A 185 -11.95 -9.50 11.82
C ALA A 185 -13.30 -10.23 11.73
N LYS A 186 -13.86 -10.33 10.52
CA LYS A 186 -15.10 -11.08 10.25
C LYS A 186 -14.94 -12.56 10.58
N SER A 187 -13.82 -13.18 10.19
CA SER A 187 -13.52 -14.57 10.51
C SER A 187 -13.43 -14.81 12.03
N ILE A 188 -12.75 -13.90 12.75
CA ILE A 188 -12.63 -13.97 14.21
C ILE A 188 -14.02 -13.80 14.87
N LYS A 189 -14.85 -12.87 14.39
CA LYS A 189 -16.24 -12.73 14.83
C LYS A 189 -17.04 -14.01 14.62
N GLN A 190 -16.72 -14.78 13.57
CA GLN A 190 -17.29 -16.09 13.25
C GLN A 190 -16.53 -17.26 13.92
N HIS A 191 -15.81 -17.00 15.01
CA HIS A 191 -15.12 -17.97 15.83
C HIS A 191 -13.94 -18.69 15.17
N SER A 192 -13.36 -18.16 14.09
CA SER A 192 -12.25 -18.77 13.37
C SER A 192 -11.09 -17.80 13.21
N ASP A 193 -9.89 -18.23 13.62
CA ASP A 193 -8.62 -17.52 13.39
C ASP A 193 -7.68 -18.40 12.58
N PHE A 194 -7.23 -17.89 11.45
CA PHE A 194 -6.35 -18.63 10.54
C PHE A 194 -4.92 -18.13 10.65
N ALA A 195 -4.00 -19.03 10.99
CA ALA A 195 -2.58 -18.78 11.06
C ALA A 195 -1.81 -19.66 10.05
N VAL A 196 -0.61 -19.26 9.67
CA VAL A 196 0.21 -19.97 8.69
C VAL A 196 1.57 -20.32 9.28
N GLY A 197 1.86 -21.64 9.28
CA GLY A 197 3.12 -22.22 9.74
C GLY A 197 3.32 -22.09 11.25
N PHE A 198 4.32 -22.82 11.73
CA PHE A 198 4.59 -22.96 13.17
C PHE A 198 5.85 -22.21 13.62
N LYS A 199 6.60 -21.64 12.67
CA LYS A 199 7.82 -20.86 12.98
C LYS A 199 7.44 -19.42 13.31
N GLN A 200 8.22 -18.81 14.19
CA GLN A 200 8.09 -17.40 14.52
C GLN A 200 8.14 -16.53 13.26
N GLN A 201 7.33 -15.48 13.25
CA GLN A 201 7.37 -14.39 12.26
C GLN A 201 7.53 -13.07 13.01
N ASP A 202 8.42 -12.23 12.52
CA ASP A 202 8.54 -10.85 12.93
C ASP A 202 7.87 -9.99 11.88
N ILE A 203 6.76 -9.37 12.25
CA ILE A 203 5.90 -8.59 11.35
C ILE A 203 5.87 -7.14 11.83
N THR A 204 5.91 -6.21 10.88
CA THR A 204 5.71 -4.79 11.14
C THR A 204 4.42 -4.32 10.48
N PHE A 205 3.79 -3.31 11.06
CA PHE A 205 2.56 -2.72 10.55
C PHE A 205 2.68 -1.20 10.53
N VAL A 206 1.80 -0.56 9.77
CA VAL A 206 1.63 0.89 9.79
C VAL A 206 0.16 1.24 9.69
N TYR A 207 -0.30 2.14 10.55
CA TYR A 207 -1.67 2.63 10.49
C TYR A 207 -1.83 3.60 9.32
N VAL A 208 -2.97 3.58 8.65
CA VAL A 208 -3.19 4.36 7.42
C VAL A 208 -2.93 5.86 7.60
N LEU A 209 -3.27 6.44 8.75
CA LEU A 209 -3.02 7.86 9.00
C LEU A 209 -1.54 8.20 9.17
N ASP A 210 -0.71 7.25 9.62
CA ASP A 210 0.75 7.43 9.65
C ASP A 210 1.35 7.37 8.25
N VAL A 211 0.78 6.54 7.35
CA VAL A 211 1.16 6.58 5.93
C VAL A 211 0.79 7.94 5.31
N VAL A 212 -0.40 8.45 5.62
CA VAL A 212 -0.83 9.78 5.15
C VAL A 212 0.09 10.88 5.68
N GLN A 213 0.45 10.86 6.96
CA GLN A 213 1.45 11.79 7.53
C GLN A 213 2.75 11.75 6.72
N ALA A 214 3.29 10.55 6.46
CA ALA A 214 4.53 10.38 5.70
C ALA A 214 4.43 10.91 4.26
N VAL A 215 3.27 10.79 3.61
CA VAL A 215 3.02 11.35 2.26
C VAL A 215 3.18 12.87 2.27
N PHE A 216 2.56 13.58 3.21
CA PHE A 216 2.68 15.04 3.27
C PHE A 216 4.07 15.50 3.72
N LEU A 217 4.70 14.79 4.65
CA LEU A 217 6.10 15.03 5.00
C LEU A 217 7.04 14.84 3.79
N ALA A 218 6.79 13.82 2.97
CA ALA A 218 7.56 13.59 1.74
C ALA A 218 7.30 14.69 0.69
N CYS A 219 6.08 15.24 0.59
CA CYS A 219 5.79 16.39 -0.25
C CYS A 219 6.60 17.62 0.15
N GLU A 220 6.72 17.88 1.45
CA GLU A 220 7.36 19.10 1.99
C GLU A 220 8.88 18.98 2.12
N LYS A 221 9.38 17.88 2.69
CA LYS A 221 10.76 17.69 3.13
C LYS A 221 11.54 16.65 2.34
N GLY A 222 10.83 15.82 1.55
CA GLY A 222 11.46 14.71 0.84
C GLY A 222 12.52 15.21 -0.15
N GLN A 223 13.63 14.50 -0.25
CA GLN A 223 14.70 14.78 -1.20
C GLN A 223 14.52 13.90 -2.45
N THR A 224 14.80 14.44 -3.62
CA THR A 224 14.70 13.72 -4.90
C THR A 224 15.49 12.41 -4.88
N GLY A 225 14.88 11.33 -5.35
CA GLY A 225 15.49 9.99 -5.40
C GLY A 225 15.50 9.23 -4.07
N ARG A 226 15.12 9.87 -2.95
CA ARG A 226 15.10 9.19 -1.64
C ARG A 226 13.93 8.22 -1.51
N LYS A 227 14.17 7.16 -0.72
CA LYS A 227 13.22 6.05 -0.50
C LYS A 227 13.12 5.79 0.99
N TYR A 228 11.91 5.65 1.50
CA TYR A 228 11.67 5.54 2.93
C TYR A 228 10.77 4.37 3.26
N PHE A 229 11.19 3.52 4.20
CA PHE A 229 10.30 2.53 4.80
C PHE A 229 9.37 3.20 5.81
N LEU A 230 8.14 2.66 5.90
CA LEU A 230 7.13 3.13 6.85
C LEU A 230 6.59 1.95 7.65
N SER A 231 6.75 2.03 8.97
CA SER A 231 6.10 1.18 9.97
C SER A 231 5.83 2.00 11.23
N ASP A 232 5.19 1.40 12.22
CA ASP A 232 5.01 2.03 13.54
C ASP A 232 6.26 1.95 14.43
N GLY A 233 7.35 1.38 13.91
CA GLY A 233 8.62 1.23 14.62
C GLY A 233 8.67 0.04 15.60
N LYS A 234 7.59 -0.75 15.69
CA LYS A 234 7.54 -1.96 16.53
C LYS A 234 7.56 -3.23 15.70
N VAL A 235 7.97 -4.31 16.32
CA VAL A 235 7.96 -5.66 15.74
C VAL A 235 6.94 -6.51 16.51
N TYR A 236 6.08 -7.18 15.78
CA TYR A 236 4.99 -7.98 16.32
C TYR A 236 5.10 -9.44 15.90
N GLN A 237 4.58 -10.32 16.74
CA GLN A 237 4.37 -11.72 16.41
C GLN A 237 3.10 -11.90 15.59
N SER A 238 3.02 -12.93 14.76
CA SER A 238 1.87 -13.19 13.88
C SER A 238 0.52 -13.27 14.60
N ALA A 239 0.51 -13.66 15.88
CA ALA A 239 -0.69 -13.76 16.70
C ALA A 239 -1.17 -12.42 17.29
N THR A 240 -0.31 -11.41 17.33
CA THR A 240 -0.61 -10.16 18.05
C THR A 240 -1.81 -9.45 17.44
N PHE A 241 -1.86 -9.34 16.12
CA PHE A 241 -2.95 -8.65 15.42
C PHE A 241 -4.31 -9.34 15.66
N SER A 242 -4.38 -10.67 15.50
CA SER A 242 -5.62 -11.41 15.73
C SER A 242 -6.08 -11.39 17.19
N ASN A 243 -5.14 -11.41 18.13
CA ASN A 243 -5.46 -11.29 19.56
C ASN A 243 -6.06 -9.92 19.90
N LEU A 244 -5.53 -8.84 19.32
CA LEU A 244 -6.08 -7.50 19.48
C LEU A 244 -7.48 -7.38 18.89
N ILE A 245 -7.68 -7.88 17.66
CA ILE A 245 -9.02 -7.93 17.05
C ILE A 245 -10.00 -8.67 17.95
N ARG A 246 -9.62 -9.85 18.44
CA ARG A 246 -10.46 -10.64 19.34
C ARG A 246 -10.85 -9.87 20.60
N LYS A 247 -9.90 -9.18 21.20
CA LYS A 247 -10.13 -8.36 22.39
C LYS A 247 -11.19 -7.28 22.11
N GLU A 248 -11.05 -6.57 21.00
CA GLU A 248 -11.98 -5.49 20.61
C GLU A 248 -13.37 -6.00 20.21
N LEU A 249 -13.49 -7.28 19.82
CA LEU A 249 -14.77 -7.93 19.55
C LEU A 249 -15.42 -8.52 20.80
N GLY A 250 -14.93 -8.23 22.01
CA GLY A 250 -15.49 -8.71 23.28
C GLY A 250 -15.02 -10.12 23.66
N ASN A 251 -13.85 -10.53 23.19
CA ASN A 251 -13.26 -11.84 23.48
C ASN A 251 -14.14 -13.05 23.10
N PRO A 252 -14.72 -13.14 21.89
CA PRO A 252 -15.46 -14.33 21.49
C PRO A 252 -14.59 -15.58 21.66
N TRP A 253 -15.19 -16.73 21.95
CA TRP A 253 -14.48 -17.99 21.84
C TRP A 253 -14.08 -18.21 20.38
N TRP A 254 -12.95 -18.82 20.14
CA TRP A 254 -12.48 -19.09 18.78
C TRP A 254 -11.65 -20.36 18.70
N ILE A 255 -11.52 -20.87 17.49
CA ILE A 255 -10.60 -21.95 17.18
C ILE A 255 -9.50 -21.35 16.29
N ARG A 256 -8.25 -21.44 16.75
CA ARG A 256 -7.10 -21.08 15.93
C ARG A 256 -6.70 -22.27 15.07
N ILE A 257 -6.82 -22.11 13.76
CA ILE A 257 -6.48 -23.11 12.76
C ILE A 257 -5.13 -22.72 12.14
N THR A 258 -4.07 -23.46 12.49
CA THR A 258 -2.74 -23.20 11.93
C THR A 258 -2.49 -24.13 10.75
N ALA A 259 -2.47 -23.57 9.55
CA ALA A 259 -2.20 -24.32 8.33
C ALA A 259 -0.69 -24.54 8.16
N PRO A 260 -0.19 -25.79 7.99
CA PRO A 260 1.18 -26.02 7.59
C PRO A 260 1.45 -25.44 6.19
N ILE A 261 2.69 -25.01 5.95
CA ILE A 261 3.06 -24.30 4.71
C ILE A 261 2.77 -25.13 3.45
N TRP A 262 2.93 -26.45 3.50
CA TRP A 262 2.62 -27.31 2.37
C TRP A 262 1.13 -27.32 2.01
N LEU A 263 0.26 -27.28 3.03
CA LEU A 263 -1.19 -27.20 2.83
C LEU A 263 -1.59 -25.84 2.24
N LEU A 264 -1.00 -24.75 2.74
CA LEU A 264 -1.22 -23.42 2.19
C LEU A 264 -0.86 -23.38 0.68
N ARG A 265 0.22 -24.06 0.26
CA ARG A 265 0.61 -24.11 -1.15
C ARG A 265 -0.46 -24.82 -2.02
N ILE A 266 -1.08 -25.87 -1.51
CA ILE A 266 -2.16 -26.56 -2.21
C ILE A 266 -3.39 -25.65 -2.32
N ILE A 267 -3.79 -25.01 -1.21
CA ILE A 267 -4.96 -24.14 -1.17
C ILE A 267 -4.79 -22.94 -2.12
N THR A 268 -3.63 -22.29 -2.12
CA THR A 268 -3.39 -21.15 -2.99
C THR A 268 -3.32 -21.54 -4.46
N PHE A 269 -2.74 -22.70 -4.79
CA PHE A 269 -2.73 -23.25 -6.16
C PHE A 269 -4.16 -23.55 -6.66
N LEU A 270 -4.99 -24.18 -5.83
CA LEU A 270 -6.39 -24.46 -6.18
C LEU A 270 -7.19 -23.16 -6.28
N GLY A 271 -6.91 -22.18 -5.40
CA GLY A 271 -7.51 -20.86 -5.43
C GLY A 271 -7.21 -20.11 -6.74
N ASP A 272 -5.97 -20.15 -7.22
CA ASP A 272 -5.60 -19.57 -8.52
C ASP A 272 -6.36 -20.24 -9.68
N LYS A 273 -6.35 -21.57 -9.74
CA LYS A 273 -7.09 -22.29 -10.79
C LYS A 273 -8.59 -22.00 -10.78
N TRP A 274 -9.19 -21.97 -9.59
CA TRP A 274 -10.61 -21.63 -9.45
C TRP A 274 -10.87 -20.17 -9.86
N GLY A 275 -9.98 -19.27 -9.51
CA GLY A 275 -10.05 -17.87 -9.93
C GLY A 275 -10.06 -17.71 -11.45
N HIS A 276 -9.13 -18.39 -12.15
CA HIS A 276 -9.08 -18.38 -13.61
C HIS A 276 -10.34 -19.00 -14.26
N LEU A 277 -10.88 -20.08 -13.69
CA LEU A 277 -12.10 -20.71 -14.20
C LEU A 277 -13.36 -19.85 -14.03
N THR A 278 -13.44 -19.11 -12.92
CA THR A 278 -14.62 -18.31 -12.57
C THR A 278 -14.53 -16.84 -12.96
N GLY A 279 -13.38 -16.37 -13.44
CA GLY A 279 -13.11 -14.96 -13.71
C GLY A 279 -13.05 -14.08 -12.45
N LYS A 280 -12.95 -14.69 -11.26
CA LYS A 280 -12.94 -13.96 -9.96
C LYS A 280 -11.57 -14.05 -9.31
N ILE A 281 -11.08 -12.93 -8.77
CA ILE A 281 -9.80 -12.90 -8.04
C ILE A 281 -9.96 -13.66 -6.73
N SER A 282 -9.15 -14.72 -6.55
CA SER A 282 -9.08 -15.45 -5.28
C SER A 282 -8.38 -14.63 -4.20
N ALA A 283 -8.92 -14.66 -2.98
CA ALA A 283 -8.25 -14.07 -1.81
C ALA A 283 -6.96 -14.81 -1.45
N LEU A 284 -6.88 -16.11 -1.74
CA LEU A 284 -5.73 -16.98 -1.53
C LEU A 284 -5.16 -17.40 -2.89
N ASN A 285 -4.16 -16.67 -3.35
CA ASN A 285 -3.45 -16.88 -4.61
C ASN A 285 -1.95 -17.15 -4.35
N ASN A 286 -1.18 -17.37 -5.41
CA ASN A 286 0.24 -17.65 -5.31
C ASN A 286 1.04 -16.50 -4.66
N ASP A 287 0.75 -15.25 -4.96
CA ASP A 287 1.38 -14.10 -4.30
C ASP A 287 1.10 -14.11 -2.79
N LYS A 288 -0.13 -14.43 -2.39
CA LYS A 288 -0.51 -14.55 -0.98
C LYS A 288 0.25 -15.69 -0.28
N TYR A 289 0.52 -16.80 -0.99
CA TYR A 289 1.38 -17.86 -0.46
C TYR A 289 2.77 -17.34 -0.07
N HIS A 290 3.41 -16.59 -0.96
CA HIS A 290 4.75 -16.04 -0.71
C HIS A 290 4.76 -15.04 0.44
N ILE A 291 3.75 -14.16 0.52
CA ILE A 291 3.59 -13.18 1.60
C ILE A 291 3.41 -13.89 2.95
N LEU A 292 2.48 -14.86 3.04
CA LEU A 292 2.18 -15.55 4.28
C LEU A 292 3.29 -16.49 4.75
N LYS A 293 4.10 -17.02 3.83
CA LYS A 293 5.26 -17.87 4.14
C LYS A 293 6.43 -17.07 4.69
N GLN A 294 6.61 -15.83 4.28
CA GLN A 294 7.73 -14.97 4.68
C GLN A 294 7.75 -14.75 6.19
N ARG A 295 8.94 -14.85 6.79
CA ARG A 295 9.10 -14.80 8.26
C ARG A 295 9.59 -13.45 8.78
N ASN A 296 10.31 -12.71 7.95
CA ASN A 296 10.88 -11.42 8.32
C ASN A 296 10.25 -10.28 7.52
N TRP A 297 9.58 -9.37 8.24
CA TRP A 297 8.99 -8.13 7.72
C TRP A 297 9.50 -6.89 8.48
N ARG A 298 10.65 -7.03 9.17
CA ARG A 298 11.27 -5.91 9.89
C ARG A 298 11.88 -4.94 8.88
N CYS A 299 11.69 -3.64 9.08
CA CYS A 299 12.30 -2.62 8.25
C CYS A 299 12.81 -1.45 9.09
N ASP A 300 13.90 -0.84 8.63
CA ASP A 300 14.53 0.31 9.26
C ASP A 300 13.82 1.61 8.84
N ILE A 301 13.14 2.28 9.79
CA ILE A 301 12.44 3.55 9.56
C ILE A 301 13.26 4.78 9.99
N GLU A 302 14.47 4.60 10.51
CA GLU A 302 15.31 5.72 10.99
C GLU A 302 15.63 6.75 9.91
N PRO A 303 15.85 6.38 8.61
CA PRO A 303 15.95 7.39 7.55
C PRO A 303 14.71 8.26 7.41
N ALA A 304 13.50 7.68 7.50
CA ALA A 304 12.26 8.45 7.46
C ALA A 304 12.11 9.39 8.66
N ARG A 305 12.49 8.93 9.86
CA ARG A 305 12.48 9.76 11.07
C ARG A 305 13.43 10.93 10.96
N ARG A 306 14.67 10.67 10.58
CA ARG A 306 15.72 11.70 10.53
C ARG A 306 15.48 12.73 9.42
N GLU A 307 15.08 12.29 8.23
CA GLU A 307 15.07 13.14 7.03
C GLU A 307 13.70 13.78 6.79
N LEU A 308 12.62 13.08 7.08
CA LEU A 308 11.26 13.61 6.95
C LEU A 308 10.69 14.16 8.27
N GLY A 309 11.22 13.73 9.41
CA GLY A 309 10.60 13.94 10.72
C GLY A 309 9.37 13.03 10.90
N TYR A 310 9.40 11.82 10.30
CA TYR A 310 8.33 10.85 10.42
C TYR A 310 8.23 10.31 11.86
N GLU A 311 7.13 10.55 12.51
CA GLU A 311 6.82 10.04 13.85
C GLU A 311 5.47 9.30 13.80
N PRO A 312 5.48 7.96 13.71
CA PRO A 312 4.24 7.20 13.72
C PRO A 312 3.51 7.38 15.05
N LYS A 313 2.22 7.71 14.99
CA LYS A 313 1.39 8.03 16.17
C LYS A 313 0.60 6.85 16.67
N TYR A 314 0.43 5.82 15.84
CA TYR A 314 -0.45 4.69 16.13
C TYR A 314 0.33 3.38 16.14
N THR A 315 0.51 2.81 17.33
CA THR A 315 0.94 1.42 17.44
C THR A 315 -0.23 0.48 17.10
N LEU A 316 0.05 -0.81 16.94
CA LEU A 316 -0.98 -1.79 16.65
C LEU A 316 -2.07 -1.82 17.74
N GLU A 317 -1.67 -1.66 19.02
CA GLU A 317 -2.58 -1.60 20.16
C GLU A 317 -3.52 -0.38 20.15
N GLN A 318 -3.12 0.69 19.49
CA GLN A 318 -3.91 1.92 19.35
C GLN A 318 -4.75 1.92 18.09
N GLY A 319 -4.22 1.44 16.96
CA GLY A 319 -4.89 1.50 15.67
C GLY A 319 -5.94 0.40 15.48
N VAL A 320 -5.75 -0.80 16.05
CA VAL A 320 -6.74 -1.89 15.92
C VAL A 320 -8.08 -1.54 16.55
N PRO A 321 -8.16 -0.99 17.77
CA PRO A 321 -9.42 -0.54 18.36
C PRO A 321 -10.18 0.46 17.45
N LEU A 322 -9.50 1.46 16.91
CA LEU A 322 -10.07 2.45 16.01
C LEU A 322 -10.59 1.80 14.71
N THR A 323 -9.85 0.83 14.20
CA THR A 323 -10.22 0.08 12.98
C THR A 323 -11.48 -0.75 13.20
N ILE A 324 -11.54 -1.54 14.29
CA ILE A 324 -12.68 -2.39 14.62
C ILE A 324 -13.91 -1.55 14.91
N LYS A 325 -13.78 -0.48 15.68
CA LYS A 325 -14.86 0.48 15.95
C LYS A 325 -15.44 1.02 14.63
N TRP A 326 -14.58 1.45 13.71
CA TRP A 326 -15.05 1.95 12.41
C TRP A 326 -15.80 0.87 11.61
N TYR A 327 -15.32 -0.40 11.60
CA TYR A 327 -16.02 -1.49 10.90
C TYR A 327 -17.42 -1.73 11.48
N GLN A 328 -17.57 -1.62 12.81
CA GLN A 328 -18.86 -1.78 13.48
C GLN A 328 -19.82 -0.60 13.18
N GLU A 329 -19.34 0.64 13.31
CA GLU A 329 -20.14 1.85 13.07
C GLU A 329 -20.60 2.00 11.62
N ASN A 330 -19.84 1.44 10.66
CA ASN A 330 -20.16 1.50 9.23
C ASN A 330 -20.81 0.21 8.68
N GLY A 331 -21.26 -0.70 9.56
CA GLY A 331 -22.00 -1.89 9.18
C GLY A 331 -21.18 -2.93 8.41
N TRP A 332 -19.84 -2.92 8.58
CA TRP A 332 -18.97 -3.95 8.00
C TRP A 332 -18.91 -5.19 8.90
N LEU A 333 -18.97 -5.02 10.23
CA LEU A 333 -18.98 -6.08 11.25
C LEU A 333 -20.31 -6.18 12.01
#